data_4d318257aa39bdd8ff2943026d93e0d7
#
_entry.id   4d318257aa39bdd8ff2943026d93e0d7
#
_cell.length_a   1.000
_cell.length_b   1.000
_cell.length_c   1.000
_cell.angle_alpha   90.00
_cell.angle_beta   90.00
_cell.angle_gamma   90.00
#
_symmetry.space_group_name_H-M   'P 1'
#
loop_
_entity.id
_entity.type
_entity.pdbx_description
1 polymer ?
#
loop_
_entity_poly.entity_id
_entity_poly.type
_entity_poly.pdbx_seq_one_letter_code
_entity_poly.pdbx_strand_id
1 'polypeptide(L)'
;YIKELCRAMQKGRFHVMIGGYGNPEDVEKLQTIFTKYNISHVVRPNDGLEWIHHGEFIDHQEEKTDFCDFRYLTLMKNRVYACGRFAQAVNLGLINIEELTEDEYVDLDDEFLLEKLPIMTEESFYKFTSTCKYCLRGSDKGSGIAQGS
;
A
#
# COMPACT_ATOMS: atom_id res chain seq x y z
N TYR A 1 -18.59 -7.75 -9.29
CA TYR A 1 -17.19 -7.46 -8.97
C TYR A 1 -16.67 -8.26 -7.76
N ILE A 2 -17.23 -8.10 -6.52
CA ILE A 2 -16.73 -8.81 -5.31
C ILE A 2 -16.78 -10.34 -5.50
N LYS A 3 -17.85 -10.89 -6.08
CA LYS A 3 -17.98 -12.34 -6.32
C LYS A 3 -16.90 -12.88 -7.29
N GLU A 4 -16.54 -12.11 -8.29
CA GLU A 4 -15.50 -12.48 -9.26
C GLU A 4 -14.12 -12.39 -8.63
N LEU A 5 -13.86 -11.35 -7.84
CA LEU A 5 -12.66 -11.22 -7.03
C LEU A 5 -12.49 -12.42 -6.10
N CYS A 6 -13.55 -12.78 -5.34
CA CYS A 6 -13.51 -13.93 -4.44
C CYS A 6 -13.21 -15.24 -5.18
N ARG A 7 -13.76 -15.47 -6.38
CA ARG A 7 -13.46 -16.64 -7.20
C ARG A 7 -12.00 -16.69 -7.66
N ALA A 8 -11.44 -15.54 -8.04
CA ALA A 8 -10.03 -15.44 -8.40
C ALA A 8 -9.13 -15.72 -7.19
N MET A 9 -9.47 -15.18 -6.03
CA MET A 9 -8.73 -15.39 -4.78
C MET A 9 -8.75 -16.85 -4.32
N GLN A 10 -9.88 -17.56 -4.46
CA GLN A 10 -9.97 -19.00 -4.17
C GLN A 10 -8.97 -19.81 -5.01
N LYS A 11 -8.83 -19.48 -6.30
CA LYS A 11 -7.89 -20.15 -7.20
C LYS A 11 -6.43 -19.88 -6.83
N GLY A 12 -6.13 -18.65 -6.42
CA GLY A 12 -4.78 -18.19 -6.10
C GLY A 12 -4.30 -18.52 -4.69
N ARG A 13 -5.14 -19.10 -3.81
CA ARG A 13 -4.82 -19.37 -2.39
C ARG A 13 -4.37 -18.12 -1.63
N PHE A 14 -5.02 -16.99 -1.85
CA PHE A 14 -4.71 -15.75 -1.16
C PHE A 14 -5.22 -15.78 0.28
N HIS A 15 -4.46 -15.10 1.15
CA HIS A 15 -4.91 -14.74 2.49
C HIS A 15 -5.24 -13.24 2.51
N VAL A 16 -6.38 -12.88 3.08
CA VAL A 16 -6.86 -11.48 3.09
C VAL A 16 -6.80 -10.93 4.50
N MET A 17 -6.25 -9.74 4.63
CA MET A 17 -6.37 -8.95 5.85
C MET A 17 -7.39 -7.84 5.64
N ILE A 18 -8.41 -7.80 6.50
CA ILE A 18 -9.42 -6.74 6.53
C ILE A 18 -8.99 -5.74 7.60
N GLY A 19 -8.64 -4.53 7.17
CA GLY A 19 -8.35 -3.43 8.10
C GLY A 19 -9.62 -2.86 8.70
N GLY A 20 -9.66 -2.69 10.01
CA GLY A 20 -10.82 -2.19 10.76
C GLY A 20 -11.05 -0.67 10.71
N TYR A 21 -10.47 0.04 9.74
CA TYR A 21 -10.65 1.50 9.60
C TYR A 21 -12.04 1.92 9.12
N GLY A 22 -12.84 0.97 8.69
CA GLY A 22 -14.18 1.23 8.18
C GLY A 22 -15.25 1.13 9.25
N ASN A 23 -16.51 1.38 8.82
CA ASN A 23 -17.68 1.11 9.65
C ASN A 23 -17.69 -0.38 10.06
N PRO A 24 -17.87 -0.70 11.36
CA PRO A 24 -17.94 -2.08 11.85
C PRO A 24 -18.91 -2.97 11.07
N GLU A 25 -20.05 -2.43 10.64
CA GLU A 25 -21.04 -3.17 9.83
C GLU A 25 -20.47 -3.60 8.46
N ASP A 26 -19.63 -2.80 7.85
CA ASP A 26 -19.02 -3.12 6.55
C ASP A 26 -17.93 -4.17 6.70
N VAL A 27 -17.18 -4.13 7.81
CA VAL A 27 -16.22 -5.17 8.19
C VAL A 27 -16.93 -6.51 8.36
N GLU A 28 -18.05 -6.55 9.09
CA GLU A 28 -18.85 -7.75 9.30
C GLU A 28 -19.43 -8.31 7.99
N LYS A 29 -19.92 -7.44 7.11
CA LYS A 29 -20.37 -7.83 5.75
C LYS A 29 -19.25 -8.46 4.93
N LEU A 30 -18.03 -7.89 4.96
CA LEU A 30 -16.88 -8.45 4.26
C LEU A 30 -16.48 -9.80 4.83
N GLN A 31 -16.43 -9.96 6.15
CA GLN A 31 -16.16 -11.24 6.79
C GLN A 31 -17.17 -12.31 6.37
N THR A 32 -18.46 -11.95 6.37
CA THR A 32 -19.54 -12.86 5.93
C THR A 32 -19.34 -13.30 4.48
N ILE A 33 -18.97 -12.37 3.59
CA ILE A 33 -18.70 -12.68 2.18
C ILE A 33 -17.48 -13.60 2.06
N PHE A 34 -16.37 -13.30 2.72
CA PHE A 34 -15.15 -14.12 2.63
C PHE A 34 -15.35 -15.51 3.22
N THR A 35 -16.07 -15.63 4.34
CA THR A 35 -16.45 -16.91 4.92
C THR A 35 -17.31 -17.74 3.94
N LYS A 36 -18.32 -17.11 3.32
CA LYS A 36 -19.17 -17.76 2.32
C LYS A 36 -18.40 -18.31 1.12
N TYR A 37 -17.35 -17.64 0.71
CA TYR A 37 -16.51 -18.07 -0.41
C TYR A 37 -15.28 -18.88 0.02
N ASN A 38 -15.19 -19.26 1.30
CA ASN A 38 -14.07 -20.01 1.87
C ASN A 38 -12.70 -19.35 1.58
N ILE A 39 -12.63 -18.02 1.72
CA ILE A 39 -11.40 -17.25 1.58
C ILE A 39 -10.78 -17.10 2.96
N SER A 40 -9.51 -17.53 3.06
CA SER A 40 -8.74 -17.31 4.30
C SER A 40 -8.60 -15.81 4.55
N HIS A 41 -9.07 -15.36 5.71
CA HIS A 41 -9.00 -13.94 6.08
C HIS A 41 -8.79 -13.76 7.58
N VAL A 42 -8.25 -12.60 7.94
CA VAL A 42 -8.14 -12.11 9.30
C VAL A 42 -8.66 -10.67 9.37
N VAL A 43 -9.35 -10.35 10.43
CA VAL A 43 -9.71 -8.96 10.72
C VAL A 43 -8.69 -8.39 11.68
N ARG A 44 -8.10 -7.26 11.32
CA ARG A 44 -7.28 -6.46 12.19
C ARG A 44 -8.18 -5.40 12.83
N PRO A 45 -8.47 -5.48 14.11
CA PRO A 45 -9.30 -4.48 14.78
C PRO A 45 -8.61 -3.11 14.70
N ASN A 46 -9.43 -2.07 14.71
CA ASN A 46 -8.93 -0.70 14.88
C ASN A 46 -8.76 -0.45 16.37
N ASP A 47 -7.65 -0.88 16.91
CA ASP A 47 -7.32 -0.84 18.34
C ASP A 47 -6.61 0.44 18.77
N GLY A 48 -6.96 1.56 18.15
CA GLY A 48 -6.42 2.87 18.51
C GLY A 48 -5.02 3.12 17.95
N LEU A 49 -4.67 2.45 16.86
CA LEU A 49 -3.41 2.70 16.16
C LEU A 49 -3.30 4.18 15.77
N GLU A 50 -2.19 4.78 16.09
CA GLU A 50 -1.88 6.13 15.66
C GLU A 50 -1.77 6.18 14.13
N TRP A 51 -2.32 7.25 13.55
CA TRP A 51 -2.07 7.55 12.15
C TRP A 51 -0.63 8.02 11.99
N ILE A 52 0.04 7.49 10.98
CA ILE A 52 1.39 7.94 10.67
C ILE A 52 1.29 9.21 9.83
N HIS A 53 1.85 10.30 10.35
CA HIS A 53 1.97 11.54 9.60
C HIS A 53 3.14 11.44 8.62
N HIS A 54 2.84 11.33 7.34
CA HIS A 54 3.84 11.22 6.28
C HIS A 54 4.33 12.59 5.76
N GLY A 55 3.78 13.68 6.27
CA GLY A 55 4.03 15.03 5.77
C GLY A 55 3.22 15.38 4.53
N GLU A 56 3.33 16.61 4.08
CA GLU A 56 2.82 17.08 2.79
C GLU A 56 3.63 16.48 1.62
N PHE A 57 3.08 16.55 0.39
CA PHE A 57 3.81 16.14 -0.81
C PHE A 57 4.71 17.27 -1.32
N ILE A 58 5.71 17.64 -0.51
CA ILE A 58 6.78 18.58 -0.83
C ILE A 58 8.12 17.89 -0.62
N ASP A 59 9.18 18.40 -1.23
CA ASP A 59 10.53 17.94 -0.94
C ASP A 59 10.94 18.39 0.47
N HIS A 60 11.00 17.43 1.39
CA HIS A 60 11.36 17.68 2.78
C HIS A 60 12.86 17.86 3.00
N GLN A 61 13.70 17.49 2.02
CA GLN A 61 15.17 17.49 2.11
C GLN A 61 15.71 16.76 3.36
N GLU A 62 14.94 15.79 3.86
CA GLU A 62 15.28 15.03 5.05
C GLU A 62 16.11 13.79 4.67
N GLU A 63 17.20 13.59 5.41
CA GLU A 63 17.94 12.33 5.32
C GLU A 63 17.10 11.18 5.88
N LYS A 64 17.16 10.05 5.20
CA LYS A 64 16.51 8.81 5.64
C LYS A 64 17.53 7.96 6.39
N THR A 65 17.23 7.65 7.64
CA THR A 65 18.16 6.96 8.54
C THR A 65 18.01 5.44 8.51
N ASP A 66 16.81 4.94 8.16
CA ASP A 66 16.46 3.53 8.24
C ASP A 66 15.74 3.05 6.99
N PHE A 67 15.44 1.74 6.95
CA PHE A 67 14.56 1.17 5.96
C PHE A 67 13.11 1.62 6.19
N CYS A 68 12.36 1.74 5.09
CA CYS A 68 10.93 2.00 5.16
C CYS A 68 10.19 0.70 5.54
N ASP A 69 9.66 0.65 6.74
CA ASP A 69 8.85 -0.46 7.25
C ASP A 69 7.36 -0.37 6.85
N PHE A 70 6.98 0.65 6.07
CA PHE A 70 5.60 0.98 5.70
C PHE A 70 5.32 0.81 4.20
N ARG A 71 6.20 0.17 3.45
CA ARG A 71 5.95 -0.12 2.04
C ARG A 71 5.06 -1.35 1.88
N TYR A 72 4.13 -1.28 0.94
CA TYR A 72 3.29 -2.40 0.51
C TYR A 72 2.87 -2.17 -0.93
N LEU A 73 2.79 -3.25 -1.69
CA LEU A 73 2.34 -3.17 -3.07
C LEU A 73 0.90 -2.67 -3.15
N THR A 74 0.68 -1.68 -3.98
CA THR A 74 -0.62 -1.06 -4.17
C THR A 74 -1.03 -1.13 -5.63
N LEU A 75 -2.13 -1.82 -5.91
CA LEU A 75 -2.72 -1.85 -7.24
C LEU A 75 -3.64 -0.65 -7.44
N MET A 76 -3.35 0.19 -8.44
CA MET A 76 -4.17 1.34 -8.77
C MET A 76 -4.07 1.65 -10.27
N LYS A 77 -5.23 1.82 -10.93
CA LYS A 77 -5.32 2.20 -12.35
C LYS A 77 -4.38 1.42 -13.27
N ASN A 78 -4.49 0.10 -13.27
CA ASN A 78 -3.70 -0.82 -14.09
C ASN A 78 -2.19 -0.81 -13.79
N ARG A 79 -1.77 -0.34 -12.60
CA ARG A 79 -0.38 -0.28 -12.15
C ARG A 79 -0.21 -0.86 -10.77
N VAL A 80 0.88 -1.55 -10.55
CA VAL A 80 1.35 -1.95 -9.22
C VAL A 80 2.43 -0.96 -8.78
N TYR A 81 2.22 -0.32 -7.66
CA TYR A 81 3.17 0.62 -7.04
C TYR A 81 3.81 -0.02 -5.81
N ALA A 82 5.09 0.26 -5.61
CA ALA A 82 5.83 -0.16 -4.43
C ALA A 82 5.42 0.60 -3.15
N CYS A 83 4.64 1.68 -3.26
CA CYS A 83 4.19 2.47 -2.13
C CYS A 83 2.80 3.05 -2.39
N GLY A 84 1.85 2.77 -1.47
CA GLY A 84 0.48 3.28 -1.57
C GLY A 84 0.38 4.81 -1.50
N ARG A 85 1.29 5.47 -0.80
CA ARG A 85 1.36 6.93 -0.74
C ARG A 85 1.64 7.52 -2.12
N PHE A 86 2.63 7.00 -2.84
CA PHE A 86 2.94 7.48 -4.18
C PHE A 86 1.89 7.11 -5.20
N ALA A 87 1.29 5.93 -5.08
CA ALA A 87 0.13 5.57 -5.90
C ALA A 87 -0.99 6.62 -5.80
N GLN A 88 -1.32 7.06 -4.58
CA GLN A 88 -2.30 8.12 -4.36
C GLN A 88 -1.83 9.48 -4.87
N ALA A 89 -0.57 9.84 -4.64
CA ALA A 89 -0.01 11.11 -5.10
C ALA A 89 -0.06 11.25 -6.62
N VAL A 90 0.31 10.19 -7.35
CA VAL A 90 0.19 10.14 -8.82
C VAL A 90 -1.27 10.22 -9.24
N ASN A 91 -2.16 9.49 -8.56
CA ASN A 91 -3.59 9.50 -8.88
C ASN A 91 -4.24 10.87 -8.70
N LEU A 92 -3.77 11.65 -7.74
CA LEU A 92 -4.23 13.01 -7.44
C LEU A 92 -3.48 14.09 -8.25
N GLY A 93 -2.49 13.72 -9.05
CA GLY A 93 -1.66 14.65 -9.82
C GLY A 93 -0.73 15.52 -8.97
N LEU A 94 -0.39 15.07 -7.75
CA LEU A 94 0.53 15.77 -6.85
C LEU A 94 2.00 15.53 -7.22
N ILE A 95 2.30 14.37 -7.80
CA ILE A 95 3.57 14.04 -8.45
C ILE A 95 3.31 13.44 -9.81
N ASN A 96 4.23 13.67 -10.75
CA ASN A 96 4.15 13.07 -12.07
C ASN A 96 4.66 11.62 -11.99
N ILE A 97 4.05 10.70 -12.76
CA ILE A 97 4.51 9.32 -12.87
C ILE A 97 5.98 9.24 -13.34
N GLU A 98 6.42 10.18 -14.16
CA GLU A 98 7.79 10.28 -14.66
C GLU A 98 8.84 10.61 -13.59
N GLU A 99 8.40 11.03 -12.39
CA GLU A 99 9.26 11.22 -11.22
C GLU A 99 9.56 9.91 -10.49
N LEU A 100 8.77 8.87 -10.74
CA LEU A 100 8.98 7.54 -10.18
C LEU A 100 10.03 6.78 -10.98
N THR A 101 10.84 5.98 -10.28
CA THR A 101 11.83 5.08 -10.89
C THR A 101 11.20 3.74 -11.27
N GLU A 102 11.88 2.97 -12.12
CA GLU A 102 11.40 1.68 -12.65
C GLU A 102 11.13 0.63 -11.54
N ASP A 103 11.76 0.76 -10.38
CA ASP A 103 11.56 -0.09 -9.22
C ASP A 103 10.43 0.40 -8.28
N GLU A 104 9.80 1.53 -8.58
CA GLU A 104 8.71 2.08 -7.79
C GLU A 104 7.32 1.75 -8.35
N TYR A 105 7.22 1.40 -9.62
CA TYR A 105 5.96 0.94 -10.20
C TYR A 105 6.18 0.03 -11.43
N VAL A 106 5.14 -0.71 -11.80
CA VAL A 106 5.06 -1.50 -13.04
C VAL A 106 3.64 -1.47 -13.57
N ASP A 107 3.47 -1.34 -14.89
CA ASP A 107 2.17 -1.47 -15.55
C ASP A 107 1.75 -2.95 -15.62
N LEU A 108 0.46 -3.25 -15.46
CA LEU A 108 -0.04 -4.64 -15.53
C LEU A 108 0.04 -5.27 -16.92
N ASP A 109 0.18 -4.45 -17.95
CA ASP A 109 0.38 -4.88 -19.34
C ASP A 109 1.86 -4.87 -19.78
N ASP A 110 2.79 -4.61 -18.86
CA ASP A 110 4.22 -4.73 -19.08
C ASP A 110 4.58 -6.21 -19.36
N GLU A 111 5.27 -6.47 -20.46
CA GLU A 111 5.68 -7.82 -20.86
C GLU A 111 6.63 -8.50 -19.85
N PHE A 112 7.34 -7.71 -19.04
CA PHE A 112 8.25 -8.16 -17.97
C PHE A 112 7.63 -8.10 -16.57
N LEU A 113 6.31 -7.97 -16.46
CA LEU A 113 5.60 -7.84 -15.17
C LEU A 113 6.01 -8.94 -14.16
N LEU A 114 6.05 -10.21 -14.61
CA LEU A 114 6.36 -11.33 -13.72
C LEU A 114 7.82 -11.37 -13.25
N GLU A 115 8.71 -10.69 -13.97
CA GLU A 115 10.12 -10.55 -13.61
C GLU A 115 10.32 -9.36 -12.65
N LYS A 116 9.58 -8.26 -12.86
CA LYS A 116 9.66 -7.03 -12.08
C LYS A 116 9.00 -7.14 -10.70
N LEU A 117 7.86 -7.83 -10.59
CA LEU A 117 7.16 -7.98 -9.32
C LEU A 117 7.99 -8.60 -8.19
N PRO A 118 8.76 -9.69 -8.41
CA PRO A 118 9.65 -10.22 -7.38
C PRO A 118 10.69 -9.20 -6.93
N ILE A 119 11.29 -8.44 -7.84
CA ILE A 119 12.29 -7.41 -7.53
C ILE A 119 11.70 -6.35 -6.61
N MET A 120 10.45 -5.93 -6.87
CA MET A 120 9.73 -4.97 -6.03
C MET A 120 9.41 -5.50 -4.62
N THR A 121 9.53 -6.80 -4.36
CA THR A 121 9.21 -7.45 -3.07
C THR A 121 10.43 -7.99 -2.33
N GLU A 122 11.62 -7.88 -2.90
CA GLU A 122 12.89 -8.29 -2.27
C GLU A 122 13.38 -7.27 -1.24
N GLU A 123 14.56 -7.50 -0.64
CA GLU A 123 15.15 -6.61 0.37
C GLU A 123 15.29 -5.16 -0.11
N SER A 124 15.49 -4.94 -1.41
CA SER A 124 15.52 -3.62 -2.02
C SER A 124 14.19 -2.87 -1.89
N PHE A 125 13.08 -3.58 -1.74
CA PHE A 125 11.75 -2.99 -1.55
C PHE A 125 11.67 -2.05 -0.35
N TYR A 126 12.39 -2.33 0.71
CA TYR A 126 12.39 -1.50 1.93
C TYR A 126 13.38 -0.33 1.88
N LYS A 127 14.24 -0.26 0.86
CA LYS A 127 15.17 0.86 0.70
C LYS A 127 14.45 2.13 0.29
N PHE A 128 14.94 3.26 0.75
CA PHE A 128 14.44 4.55 0.31
C PHE A 128 14.86 4.81 -1.13
N THR A 129 13.91 5.33 -1.90
CA THR A 129 14.08 5.73 -3.29
C THR A 129 14.09 7.26 -3.42
N SER A 130 14.37 7.77 -4.62
CA SER A 130 14.45 9.22 -4.87
C SER A 130 13.16 9.97 -4.51
N THR A 131 12.00 9.31 -4.65
CA THR A 131 10.70 9.92 -4.34
C THR A 131 10.37 9.90 -2.85
N CYS A 132 11.12 9.15 -2.03
CA CYS A 132 10.93 9.15 -0.58
C CYS A 132 11.21 10.52 0.07
N LYS A 133 11.86 11.43 -0.62
CA LYS A 133 12.00 12.83 -0.20
C LYS A 133 10.66 13.54 0.04
N TYR A 134 9.57 13.06 -0.59
CA TYR A 134 8.21 13.57 -0.36
C TYR A 134 7.49 12.93 0.85
N CYS A 135 8.20 12.22 1.71
CA CYS A 135 7.62 11.51 2.84
C CYS A 135 8.49 11.70 4.08
N LEU A 136 7.89 11.99 5.23
CA LEU A 136 8.61 12.12 6.50
C LEU A 136 8.92 10.78 7.17
N ARG A 137 8.41 9.64 6.64
CA ARG A 137 8.72 8.31 7.19
C ARG A 137 10.22 8.01 7.10
N GLY A 138 10.79 7.46 8.17
CA GLY A 138 12.22 7.21 8.27
C GLY A 138 13.05 8.47 8.50
N SER A 139 12.44 9.57 8.91
CA SER A 139 13.11 10.77 9.41
C SER A 139 12.63 11.06 10.84
N ASP A 140 13.40 11.83 11.58
CA ASP A 140 13.08 12.23 12.96
C ASP A 140 11.79 13.06 13.09
N LYS A 141 11.30 13.60 11.98
CA LYS A 141 10.07 14.40 11.91
C LYS A 141 8.80 13.59 11.65
N GLY A 142 8.93 12.34 11.26
CA GLY A 142 7.80 11.44 11.04
C GLY A 142 7.26 10.93 12.37
N SER A 143 6.20 11.54 12.90
CA SER A 143 5.54 11.11 14.14
C SER A 143 4.19 10.48 13.89
N GLY A 144 3.78 9.57 14.78
CA GLY A 144 2.40 9.14 14.86
C GLY A 144 1.50 10.30 15.31
N ILE A 145 0.34 10.42 14.69
CA ILE A 145 -0.73 11.31 15.16
C ILE A 145 -1.90 10.48 15.66
N ALA A 146 -2.52 10.93 16.75
CA ALA A 146 -3.72 10.29 17.24
C ALA A 146 -4.79 10.29 16.14
N GLN A 147 -5.48 9.17 15.99
CA GLN A 147 -6.61 9.07 15.09
C GLN A 147 -7.68 10.03 15.59
N GLY A 148 -8.01 11.05 14.80
CA GLY A 148 -8.97 12.07 15.18
C GLY A 148 -10.32 11.44 15.56
N SER A 149 -10.82 11.86 16.71
CA SER A 149 -12.17 11.56 17.20
C SER A 149 -13.23 12.27 16.35
#